data_1f9e39fc68d8d2b3c8a31e9a28d71ca6
#
_entry.id   1f9e39fc68d8d2b3c8a31e9a28d71ca6
#
_cell.length_a   1.000
_cell.length_b   1.000
_cell.length_c   1.000
_cell.angle_alpha   90.00
_cell.angle_beta   90.00
_cell.angle_gamma   90.00
#
_symmetry.space_group_name_H-M   'P 1'
#
loop_
_entity.id
_entity.type
_entity.pdbx_description
1 polymer ?
#
loop_
_entity_poly.entity_id
_entity_poly.type
_entity_poly.pdbx_seq_one_letter_code
_entity_poly.pdbx_strand_id
1 'polypeptide(L)'
;MRMLQTEGMLKRAGDLVYTFRFLRLLTTSFEDTEAFKLGIIDEKGKRLKSFTLDNMEDRDNYRNYYTPFHKLVFNIKKIMAKAPGGGSKLASYAAALFLLKEKFSMPQGKLLESLKVLGVTEADFLTEQSEWFVLEDERLSPGSYKVMNEKLLNDTLDETVNARDNVKVDAECYPVGCLFGINIYEVTHARTKRNVYVSVGELIR
;
A
#
# COMPACT_ATOMS: atom_id res chain seq x y z
N MET A 1 -16.93 -10.46 32.39
CA MET A 1 -16.03 -11.39 31.66
C MET A 1 -16.53 -11.80 30.26
N ARG A 2 -17.82 -11.84 29.98
CA ARG A 2 -18.38 -12.20 28.64
C ARG A 2 -18.19 -11.13 27.54
N MET A 3 -18.16 -9.83 27.86
CA MET A 3 -18.01 -8.75 26.86
C MET A 3 -16.65 -8.73 26.17
N LEU A 4 -15.56 -8.95 26.88
CA LEU A 4 -14.20 -8.98 26.31
C LEU A 4 -13.95 -10.13 25.33
N GLN A 5 -14.65 -11.25 25.50
CA GLN A 5 -14.56 -12.38 24.56
C GLN A 5 -15.30 -12.13 23.23
N THR A 6 -16.43 -11.42 23.26
CA THR A 6 -17.19 -11.07 22.06
C THR A 6 -16.48 -10.03 21.20
N GLU A 7 -15.83 -9.02 21.79
CA GLU A 7 -15.02 -8.04 21.05
C GLU A 7 -13.81 -8.69 20.37
N GLY A 8 -13.14 -9.61 21.05
CA GLY A 8 -12.02 -10.36 20.46
C GLY A 8 -12.43 -11.27 19.30
N MET A 9 -13.63 -11.86 19.35
CA MET A 9 -14.17 -12.71 18.28
C MET A 9 -14.60 -11.87 17.07
N LEU A 10 -15.25 -10.73 17.29
CA LEU A 10 -15.66 -9.80 16.22
C LEU A 10 -14.46 -9.19 15.51
N LYS A 11 -13.40 -8.82 16.25
CA LYS A 11 -12.15 -8.32 15.68
C LYS A 11 -11.48 -9.38 14.82
N ARG A 12 -11.36 -10.62 15.30
CA ARG A 12 -10.79 -11.75 14.53
C ARG A 12 -11.59 -12.07 13.27
N ALA A 13 -12.92 -11.98 13.34
CA ALA A 13 -13.77 -12.18 12.15
C ALA A 13 -13.57 -11.07 11.11
N GLY A 14 -13.43 -9.81 11.53
CA GLY A 14 -13.11 -8.69 10.65
C GLY A 14 -11.74 -8.86 9.99
N ASP A 15 -10.72 -9.24 10.74
CA ASP A 15 -9.35 -9.47 10.26
C ASP A 15 -9.31 -10.57 9.18
N LEU A 16 -10.09 -11.64 9.34
CA LEU A 16 -10.20 -12.73 8.36
C LEU A 16 -10.91 -12.28 7.08
N VAL A 17 -11.95 -11.45 7.18
CA VAL A 17 -12.69 -10.94 6.00
C VAL A 17 -11.77 -10.07 5.14
N TYR A 18 -11.02 -9.15 5.73
CA TYR A 18 -10.08 -8.32 4.97
C TYR A 18 -8.93 -9.12 4.39
N THR A 19 -8.39 -10.10 5.10
CA THR A 19 -7.34 -10.99 4.60
C THR A 19 -7.82 -11.78 3.37
N PHE A 20 -9.01 -12.35 3.44
CA PHE A 20 -9.59 -13.10 2.31
C PHE A 20 -9.87 -12.19 1.10
N ARG A 21 -10.43 -11.00 1.34
CA ARG A 21 -10.65 -10.01 0.28
C ARG A 21 -9.34 -9.54 -0.35
N PHE A 22 -8.30 -9.33 0.46
CA PHE A 22 -6.97 -8.95 0.00
C PHE A 22 -6.40 -10.01 -0.94
N LEU A 23 -6.35 -11.26 -0.51
CA LEU A 23 -5.85 -12.36 -1.31
C LEU A 23 -6.63 -12.51 -2.62
N ARG A 24 -7.95 -12.47 -2.55
CA ARG A 24 -8.83 -12.57 -3.72
C ARG A 24 -8.55 -11.44 -4.72
N LEU A 25 -8.48 -10.19 -4.27
CA LEU A 25 -8.21 -9.06 -5.15
C LEU A 25 -6.80 -9.09 -5.73
N LEU A 26 -5.81 -9.55 -4.96
CA LEU A 26 -4.44 -9.70 -5.46
C LEU A 26 -4.33 -10.74 -6.58
N THR A 27 -5.05 -11.87 -6.46
CA THR A 27 -4.99 -12.99 -7.42
C THR A 27 -5.92 -12.81 -8.61
N THR A 28 -7.00 -12.02 -8.49
CA THR A 28 -7.95 -11.75 -9.59
C THR A 28 -7.34 -10.75 -10.57
N SER A 29 -7.42 -10.98 -11.88
CA SER A 29 -6.99 -9.99 -12.89
C SER A 29 -7.81 -8.70 -12.75
N PHE A 30 -7.31 -7.55 -13.27
CA PHE A 30 -8.12 -6.33 -13.23
C PHE A 30 -9.41 -6.47 -14.03
N GLU A 31 -9.35 -7.13 -15.17
CA GLU A 31 -10.46 -7.35 -16.11
C GLU A 31 -11.59 -8.20 -15.48
N ASP A 32 -11.23 -9.09 -14.56
CA ASP A 32 -12.19 -9.95 -13.86
C ASP A 32 -12.83 -9.29 -12.64
N THR A 33 -12.40 -8.08 -12.27
CA THR A 33 -12.98 -7.35 -11.13
C THR A 33 -14.30 -6.68 -11.51
N GLU A 34 -15.21 -6.55 -10.54
CA GLU A 34 -16.45 -5.79 -10.75
C GLU A 34 -16.17 -4.30 -11.07
N ALA A 35 -15.10 -3.74 -10.51
CA ALA A 35 -14.70 -2.37 -10.82
C ALA A 35 -14.37 -2.17 -12.31
N PHE A 36 -13.79 -3.15 -12.97
CA PHE A 36 -13.54 -3.11 -14.42
C PHE A 36 -14.82 -3.31 -15.22
N LYS A 37 -15.64 -4.31 -14.90
CA LYS A 37 -16.89 -4.61 -15.59
C LYS A 37 -17.86 -3.43 -15.56
N LEU A 38 -17.84 -2.65 -14.49
CA LEU A 38 -18.63 -1.43 -14.31
C LEU A 38 -17.99 -0.17 -14.93
N GLY A 39 -16.82 -0.29 -15.56
CA GLY A 39 -16.13 0.83 -16.20
C GLY A 39 -15.51 1.82 -15.22
N ILE A 40 -15.31 1.45 -13.96
CA ILE A 40 -14.67 2.30 -12.94
C ILE A 40 -13.17 2.38 -13.17
N ILE A 41 -12.54 1.26 -13.56
CA ILE A 41 -11.11 1.16 -13.84
C ILE A 41 -10.85 0.59 -15.24
N ASP A 42 -9.65 0.83 -15.76
CA ASP A 42 -9.13 0.21 -16.99
C ASP A 42 -8.45 -1.16 -16.72
N GLU A 43 -7.96 -1.82 -17.77
CA GLU A 43 -7.21 -3.08 -17.72
C GLU A 43 -5.94 -3.03 -16.87
N LYS A 44 -5.44 -1.81 -16.58
CA LYS A 44 -4.25 -1.56 -15.74
C LYS A 44 -4.60 -1.18 -14.31
N GLY A 45 -5.88 -1.25 -13.94
CA GLY A 45 -6.36 -0.90 -12.61
C GLY A 45 -6.35 0.61 -12.33
N LYS A 46 -6.29 1.45 -13.36
CA LYS A 46 -6.35 2.90 -13.24
C LYS A 46 -7.80 3.37 -13.35
N ARG A 47 -8.23 4.28 -12.46
CA ARG A 47 -9.56 4.87 -12.54
C ARG A 47 -9.76 5.59 -13.88
N LEU A 48 -10.85 5.27 -14.55
CA LEU A 48 -11.27 5.92 -15.79
C LEU A 48 -11.84 7.32 -15.48
N LYS A 49 -11.37 8.32 -16.20
CA LYS A 49 -11.87 9.69 -16.08
C LYS A 49 -13.30 9.83 -16.63
N SER A 50 -13.68 8.94 -17.55
CA SER A 50 -15.03 8.88 -18.14
C SER A 50 -16.09 8.35 -17.16
N PHE A 51 -15.67 7.65 -16.10
CA PHE A 51 -16.61 7.21 -15.07
C PHE A 51 -16.99 8.39 -14.18
N THR A 52 -18.24 8.81 -14.28
CA THR A 52 -18.81 9.93 -13.51
C THR A 52 -19.66 9.41 -12.35
N LEU A 53 -19.98 10.28 -11.42
CA LEU A 53 -20.83 9.97 -10.25
C LEU A 53 -22.17 10.73 -10.36
N ASP A 54 -22.71 10.82 -11.57
CA ASP A 54 -23.85 11.69 -11.85
C ASP A 54 -25.17 11.07 -11.38
N ASN A 55 -25.30 9.75 -11.48
CA ASN A 55 -26.49 9.04 -11.03
C ASN A 55 -26.23 8.27 -9.71
N MET A 56 -27.33 7.74 -9.12
CA MET A 56 -27.29 7.06 -7.83
C MET A 56 -26.64 5.67 -7.94
N GLU A 57 -26.88 4.97 -9.06
CA GLU A 57 -26.33 3.64 -9.32
C GLU A 57 -24.80 3.69 -9.44
N ASP A 58 -24.24 4.65 -10.18
CA ASP A 58 -22.78 4.82 -10.32
C ASP A 58 -22.13 5.18 -8.98
N ARG A 59 -22.80 6.00 -8.14
CA ARG A 59 -22.32 6.30 -6.79
C ARG A 59 -22.27 5.07 -5.90
N ASP A 60 -23.30 4.21 -5.96
CA ASP A 60 -23.36 2.99 -5.17
C ASP A 60 -22.36 1.96 -5.67
N ASN A 61 -22.22 1.80 -6.99
CA ASN A 61 -21.20 0.95 -7.59
C ASN A 61 -19.77 1.39 -7.19
N TYR A 62 -19.50 2.69 -7.24
CA TYR A 62 -18.20 3.24 -6.82
C TYR A 62 -17.93 2.97 -5.33
N ARG A 63 -18.93 3.16 -4.46
CA ARG A 63 -18.82 2.89 -3.03
C ARG A 63 -18.61 1.42 -2.71
N ASN A 64 -19.17 0.51 -3.50
CA ASN A 64 -19.09 -0.92 -3.26
C ASN A 64 -17.82 -1.56 -3.83
N TYR A 65 -17.40 -1.14 -5.02
CA TYR A 65 -16.37 -1.83 -5.80
C TYR A 65 -15.07 -1.02 -6.00
N TYR A 66 -15.05 0.23 -5.53
CA TYR A 66 -13.85 1.08 -5.55
C TYR A 66 -13.61 1.79 -4.22
N THR A 67 -13.75 1.04 -3.13
CA THR A 67 -13.51 1.52 -1.75
C THR A 67 -12.02 1.87 -1.52
N PRO A 68 -11.67 2.57 -0.44
CA PRO A 68 -10.27 2.78 -0.04
C PRO A 68 -9.44 1.48 0.01
N PHE A 69 -10.06 0.38 0.44
CA PHE A 69 -9.44 -0.95 0.43
C PHE A 69 -9.09 -1.42 -1.00
N HIS A 70 -10.05 -1.34 -1.94
CA HIS A 70 -9.81 -1.70 -3.34
C HIS A 70 -8.72 -0.84 -3.97
N LYS A 71 -8.73 0.47 -3.75
CA LYS A 71 -7.72 1.41 -4.26
C LYS A 71 -6.32 1.01 -3.79
N LEU A 72 -6.18 0.69 -2.50
CA LEU A 72 -4.89 0.31 -1.92
C LEU A 72 -4.40 -1.02 -2.49
N VAL A 73 -5.27 -2.04 -2.58
CA VAL A 73 -4.90 -3.34 -3.16
C VAL A 73 -4.56 -3.22 -4.65
N PHE A 74 -5.32 -2.45 -5.42
CA PHE A 74 -5.01 -2.19 -6.83
C PHE A 74 -3.69 -1.45 -7.00
N ASN A 75 -3.37 -0.53 -6.09
CA ASN A 75 -2.08 0.14 -6.09
C ASN A 75 -0.94 -0.85 -5.82
N ILE A 76 -1.07 -1.70 -4.82
CA ILE A 76 -0.10 -2.77 -4.53
C ILE A 76 0.12 -3.67 -5.76
N LYS A 77 -0.95 -4.12 -6.41
CA LYS A 77 -0.86 -4.92 -7.64
C LYS A 77 -0.08 -4.23 -8.74
N LYS A 78 -0.36 -2.94 -8.99
CA LYS A 78 0.36 -2.15 -10.00
C LYS A 78 1.85 -2.04 -9.69
N ILE A 79 2.21 -1.82 -8.43
CA ILE A 79 3.60 -1.74 -8.00
C ILE A 79 4.28 -3.11 -8.14
N MET A 80 3.63 -4.17 -7.67
CA MET A 80 4.16 -5.54 -7.78
C MET A 80 4.41 -5.95 -9.23
N ALA A 81 3.52 -5.58 -10.16
CA ALA A 81 3.67 -5.87 -11.59
C ALA A 81 4.84 -5.12 -12.24
N LYS A 82 5.23 -3.98 -11.70
CA LYS A 82 6.32 -3.13 -12.21
C LYS A 82 7.65 -3.33 -11.48
N ALA A 83 7.61 -4.00 -10.32
CA ALA A 83 8.79 -4.17 -9.50
C ALA A 83 9.85 -4.98 -10.26
N PRO A 84 11.10 -4.51 -10.31
CA PRO A 84 12.19 -5.27 -10.91
C PRO A 84 12.36 -6.60 -10.16
N GLY A 85 12.80 -7.63 -10.86
CA GLY A 85 13.16 -8.91 -10.24
C GLY A 85 14.37 -8.73 -9.30
N GLY A 86 14.34 -9.38 -8.14
CA GLY A 86 15.44 -9.36 -7.18
C GLY A 86 15.06 -8.82 -5.80
N GLY A 87 16.04 -8.71 -4.90
CA GLY A 87 15.86 -8.42 -3.49
C GLY A 87 15.16 -7.08 -3.13
N SER A 88 15.11 -6.11 -4.04
CA SER A 88 14.40 -4.85 -3.82
C SER A 88 12.88 -4.92 -4.10
N LYS A 89 12.38 -6.08 -4.56
CA LYS A 89 10.98 -6.20 -4.97
C LYS A 89 10.02 -5.94 -3.83
N LEU A 90 10.21 -6.57 -2.69
CA LEU A 90 9.37 -6.36 -1.51
C LEU A 90 9.47 -4.93 -0.99
N ALA A 91 10.67 -4.36 -0.92
CA ALA A 91 10.89 -2.99 -0.48
C ALA A 91 10.10 -1.97 -1.32
N SER A 92 9.88 -2.24 -2.61
CA SER A 92 9.16 -1.34 -3.51
C SER A 92 7.66 -1.18 -3.20
N TYR A 93 7.07 -2.11 -2.43
CA TYR A 93 5.66 -2.03 -2.02
C TYR A 93 5.43 -2.25 -0.52
N ALA A 94 6.51 -2.33 0.27
CA ALA A 94 6.44 -2.53 1.72
C ALA A 94 5.63 -1.44 2.43
N ALA A 95 5.80 -0.18 2.04
CA ALA A 95 5.05 0.93 2.60
C ALA A 95 3.54 0.85 2.29
N ALA A 96 3.17 0.38 1.10
CA ALA A 96 1.76 0.18 0.74
C ALA A 96 1.14 -0.98 1.53
N LEU A 97 1.90 -2.06 1.77
CA LEU A 97 1.47 -3.14 2.66
C LEU A 97 1.37 -2.70 4.12
N PHE A 98 2.31 -1.87 4.57
CA PHE A 98 2.24 -1.28 5.91
C PHE A 98 0.99 -0.41 6.07
N LEU A 99 0.69 0.43 5.10
CA LEU A 99 -0.54 1.24 5.08
C LEU A 99 -1.80 0.35 5.12
N LEU A 100 -1.81 -0.76 4.39
CA LEU A 100 -2.89 -1.75 4.43
C LEU A 100 -3.05 -2.34 5.84
N LYS A 101 -1.93 -2.75 6.46
CA LYS A 101 -1.91 -3.28 7.82
C LYS A 101 -2.49 -2.28 8.82
N GLU A 102 -2.04 -1.02 8.79
CA GLU A 102 -2.48 0.02 9.73
C GLU A 102 -3.95 0.41 9.53
N LYS A 103 -4.39 0.63 8.28
CA LYS A 103 -5.77 1.08 7.98
C LYS A 103 -6.83 0.00 8.15
N PHE A 104 -6.49 -1.25 7.93
CA PHE A 104 -7.45 -2.36 7.92
C PHE A 104 -7.14 -3.42 8.99
N SER A 105 -6.24 -3.12 9.92
CA SER A 105 -5.88 -3.99 11.05
C SER A 105 -5.51 -5.42 10.62
N MET A 106 -4.83 -5.56 9.47
CA MET A 106 -4.45 -6.88 8.95
C MET A 106 -3.24 -7.43 9.70
N PRO A 107 -3.32 -8.65 10.25
CA PRO A 107 -2.18 -9.27 10.92
C PRO A 107 -1.02 -9.50 9.94
N GLN A 108 0.22 -9.16 10.34
CA GLN A 108 1.41 -9.29 9.50
C GLN A 108 1.61 -10.73 9.00
N GLY A 109 1.34 -11.75 9.84
CA GLY A 109 1.41 -13.15 9.43
C GLY A 109 0.45 -13.51 8.29
N LYS A 110 -0.76 -12.91 8.27
CA LYS A 110 -1.74 -13.13 7.20
C LYS A 110 -1.36 -12.43 5.90
N LEU A 111 -0.75 -11.25 5.99
CA LEU A 111 -0.15 -10.60 4.83
C LEU A 111 0.96 -11.48 4.22
N LEU A 112 1.84 -12.02 5.08
CA LEU A 112 2.90 -12.91 4.66
C LEU A 112 2.36 -14.17 3.97
N GLU A 113 1.38 -14.84 4.56
CA GLU A 113 0.72 -16.00 3.95
C GLU A 113 0.15 -15.68 2.56
N SER A 114 -0.52 -14.51 2.43
CA SER A 114 -1.07 -14.07 1.15
C SER A 114 0.02 -13.82 0.09
N LEU A 115 1.15 -13.25 0.49
CA LEU A 115 2.28 -13.00 -0.42
C LEU A 115 2.97 -14.30 -0.85
N LYS A 116 3.08 -15.29 0.04
CA LYS A 116 3.63 -16.62 -0.30
C LYS A 116 2.79 -17.33 -1.38
N VAL A 117 1.47 -17.17 -1.36
CA VAL A 117 0.58 -17.69 -2.42
C VAL A 117 0.91 -17.08 -3.79
N LEU A 118 1.42 -15.85 -3.81
CA LEU A 118 1.84 -15.15 -5.03
C LEU A 118 3.30 -15.43 -5.43
N GLY A 119 3.96 -16.37 -4.75
CA GLY A 119 5.33 -16.74 -5.05
C GLY A 119 6.39 -15.81 -4.46
N VAL A 120 6.04 -14.94 -3.51
CA VAL A 120 7.03 -14.18 -2.74
C VAL A 120 7.73 -15.14 -1.79
N THR A 121 9.06 -15.21 -1.89
CA THR A 121 9.91 -16.15 -1.14
C THR A 121 10.65 -15.45 0.00
N GLU A 122 11.27 -16.22 0.87
CA GLU A 122 12.11 -15.65 1.94
C GLU A 122 13.30 -14.85 1.40
N ALA A 123 13.80 -15.19 0.22
CA ALA A 123 14.85 -14.43 -0.45
C ALA A 123 14.41 -13.00 -0.81
N ASP A 124 13.12 -12.78 -1.05
CA ASP A 124 12.57 -11.45 -1.33
C ASP A 124 12.55 -10.55 -0.08
N PHE A 125 12.71 -11.14 1.12
CA PHE A 125 12.78 -10.41 2.40
C PHE A 125 14.21 -10.04 2.80
N LEU A 126 15.22 -10.69 2.18
CA LEU A 126 16.65 -10.44 2.45
C LEU A 126 17.17 -9.26 1.61
N THR A 127 16.41 -8.18 1.57
CA THR A 127 16.83 -7.03 0.79
C THR A 127 17.98 -6.32 1.51
N GLU A 128 19.12 -6.19 0.84
CA GLU A 128 20.09 -5.14 1.18
C GLU A 128 19.36 -3.81 1.00
N GLN A 129 18.93 -3.22 2.11
CA GLN A 129 18.42 -1.86 2.09
C GLN A 129 19.56 -0.99 1.57
N SER A 130 19.29 -0.16 0.59
CA SER A 130 20.25 0.85 0.14
C SER A 130 20.53 1.78 1.33
N GLU A 131 21.53 1.51 2.10
CA GLU A 131 21.89 2.22 3.33
C GLU A 131 22.28 3.69 3.10
N TRP A 132 22.41 4.10 1.84
CA TRP A 132 22.85 5.42 1.41
C TRP A 132 22.07 6.60 1.98
N PHE A 133 20.85 6.37 2.42
CA PHE A 133 19.97 7.43 2.94
C PHE A 133 19.64 7.26 4.42
N VAL A 134 20.16 6.22 5.07
CA VAL A 134 19.92 5.93 6.49
C VAL A 134 21.14 6.34 7.30
N LEU A 135 20.90 7.09 8.36
CA LEU A 135 21.93 7.48 9.32
C LEU A 135 22.15 6.35 10.35
N GLU A 136 23.23 6.41 11.12
CA GLU A 136 23.59 5.40 12.14
C GLU A 136 22.50 5.18 13.20
N ASP A 137 21.66 6.21 13.44
CA ASP A 137 20.53 6.19 14.38
C ASP A 137 19.20 5.79 13.72
N GLU A 138 19.23 5.16 12.56
CA GLU A 138 18.08 4.73 11.75
C GLU A 138 17.23 5.85 11.14
N ARG A 139 17.56 7.12 11.33
CA ARG A 139 16.87 8.23 10.65
C ARG A 139 17.14 8.23 9.15
N LEU A 140 16.16 8.67 8.38
CA LEU A 140 16.44 9.06 7.00
C LEU A 140 17.24 10.36 6.96
N SER A 141 18.23 10.42 6.08
CA SER A 141 19.00 11.64 5.83
C SER A 141 18.06 12.76 5.36
N PRO A 142 18.04 13.93 6.03
CA PRO A 142 17.17 15.04 5.67
C PRO A 142 17.40 15.51 4.23
N GLY A 143 16.32 15.92 3.56
CA GLY A 143 16.44 16.44 2.21
C GLY A 143 15.21 16.24 1.35
N SER A 144 15.38 16.48 0.05
CA SER A 144 14.35 16.25 -0.94
C SER A 144 14.67 14.99 -1.74
N TYR A 145 13.69 14.13 -1.86
CA TYR A 145 13.77 12.86 -2.59
C TYR A 145 12.61 12.75 -3.57
N LYS A 146 12.71 11.81 -4.51
CA LYS A 146 11.61 11.43 -5.40
C LYS A 146 11.15 10.02 -5.04
N VAL A 147 9.84 9.78 -5.11
CA VAL A 147 9.31 8.42 -4.96
C VAL A 147 9.43 7.65 -6.27
N MET A 148 9.84 6.39 -6.20
CA MET A 148 9.99 5.53 -7.38
C MET A 148 8.66 5.16 -8.01
N ASN A 149 7.64 4.91 -7.19
CA ASN A 149 6.34 4.39 -7.60
C ASN A 149 5.22 5.31 -7.17
N GLU A 150 4.06 5.18 -7.84
CA GLU A 150 2.82 5.82 -7.42
C GLU A 150 2.41 5.34 -6.02
N LYS A 151 2.01 6.27 -5.17
CA LYS A 151 1.61 6.01 -3.78
C LYS A 151 0.27 6.64 -3.47
N LEU A 152 -0.38 6.12 -2.44
CA LEU A 152 -1.58 6.74 -1.87
C LEU A 152 -1.19 7.56 -0.64
N LEU A 153 -1.85 8.69 -0.47
CA LEU A 153 -1.71 9.50 0.75
C LEU A 153 -2.22 8.72 1.97
N ASN A 154 -1.52 8.87 3.11
CA ASN A 154 -1.80 8.09 4.31
C ASN A 154 -3.20 8.29 4.89
N ASP A 155 -3.74 9.51 4.77
CA ASP A 155 -4.98 9.92 5.43
C ASP A 155 -6.25 9.53 4.67
N THR A 156 -6.32 9.77 3.36
CA THR A 156 -7.55 9.59 2.58
C THR A 156 -7.57 8.37 1.69
N LEU A 157 -6.41 7.90 1.21
CA LEU A 157 -6.29 6.86 0.18
C LEU A 157 -7.01 7.20 -1.15
N ASP A 158 -7.43 8.45 -1.31
CA ASP A 158 -8.18 8.92 -2.49
C ASP A 158 -7.30 9.66 -3.49
N GLU A 159 -6.24 10.31 -2.99
CA GLU A 159 -5.29 11.04 -3.80
C GLU A 159 -3.99 10.26 -3.94
N THR A 160 -3.39 10.36 -5.12
CA THR A 160 -2.12 9.70 -5.43
C THR A 160 -0.98 10.70 -5.47
N VAL A 161 0.17 10.24 -5.00
CA VAL A 161 1.48 10.80 -5.26
C VAL A 161 2.01 10.08 -6.48
N ASN A 162 2.31 10.79 -7.56
CA ASN A 162 2.78 10.15 -8.79
C ASN A 162 4.23 9.67 -8.63
N ALA A 163 4.60 8.67 -9.43
CA ALA A 163 6.01 8.30 -9.55
C ALA A 163 6.85 9.52 -9.95
N ARG A 164 7.99 9.69 -9.31
CA ARG A 164 8.93 10.82 -9.43
C ARG A 164 8.45 12.14 -8.81
N ASP A 165 7.31 12.18 -8.14
CA ASP A 165 6.94 13.34 -7.31
C ASP A 165 7.94 13.51 -6.16
N ASN A 166 8.17 14.77 -5.77
CA ASN A 166 9.08 15.10 -4.70
C ASN A 166 8.43 14.90 -3.33
N VAL A 167 9.21 14.33 -2.43
CA VAL A 167 8.90 14.24 -1.00
C VAL A 167 10.02 14.89 -0.19
N LYS A 168 9.67 15.42 0.96
CA LYS A 168 10.60 16.05 1.90
C LYS A 168 10.78 15.15 3.11
N VAL A 169 12.03 14.91 3.46
CA VAL A 169 12.45 14.22 4.68
C VAL A 169 12.94 15.28 5.66
N ASP A 170 12.33 15.35 6.83
CA ASP A 170 12.70 16.28 7.89
C ASP A 170 13.86 15.73 8.75
N ALA A 171 14.46 16.57 9.59
CA ALA A 171 15.64 16.22 10.39
C ALA A 171 15.40 15.08 11.39
N GLU A 172 14.18 14.95 11.89
CA GLU A 172 13.76 13.96 12.89
C GLU A 172 12.92 12.81 12.26
N CYS A 173 13.24 12.39 11.03
CA CYS A 173 12.51 11.35 10.34
C CYS A 173 12.98 9.95 10.75
N TYR A 174 12.45 9.48 11.89
CA TYR A 174 12.65 8.11 12.39
C TYR A 174 11.67 7.12 11.75
N PRO A 175 11.96 5.80 11.80
CA PRO A 175 11.00 4.80 11.37
C PRO A 175 9.71 4.89 12.21
N VAL A 176 8.55 4.93 11.54
CA VAL A 176 7.23 4.87 12.19
C VAL A 176 6.78 3.44 12.42
N GLY A 177 7.46 2.49 11.83
CA GLY A 177 7.20 1.07 12.00
C GLY A 177 8.10 0.20 11.14
N CYS A 178 7.89 -1.10 11.24
CA CYS A 178 8.64 -2.10 10.48
C CYS A 178 7.67 -3.14 9.91
N LEU A 179 7.91 -3.56 8.67
CA LEU A 179 7.18 -4.64 8.02
C LEU A 179 8.17 -5.62 7.39
N PHE A 180 8.17 -6.86 7.85
CA PHE A 180 9.08 -7.92 7.39
C PHE A 180 10.57 -7.54 7.44
N GLY A 181 10.98 -6.80 8.47
CA GLY A 181 12.35 -6.32 8.61
C GLY A 181 12.67 -5.03 7.84
N ILE A 182 11.72 -4.49 7.08
CA ILE A 182 11.88 -3.24 6.33
C ILE A 182 11.35 -2.08 7.15
N ASN A 183 12.20 -1.10 7.46
CA ASN A 183 11.80 0.12 8.15
C ASN A 183 10.92 0.99 7.24
N ILE A 184 9.83 1.50 7.81
CA ILE A 184 8.86 2.38 7.14
C ILE A 184 8.93 3.75 7.76
N TYR A 185 9.02 4.76 6.92
CA TYR A 185 9.13 6.16 7.30
C TYR A 185 7.91 6.94 6.84
N GLU A 186 7.58 7.99 7.55
CA GLU A 186 6.56 8.93 7.13
C GLU A 186 7.24 10.21 6.62
N VAL A 187 6.96 10.56 5.38
CA VAL A 187 7.55 11.74 4.71
C VAL A 187 6.48 12.63 4.13
N THR A 188 6.78 13.91 3.92
CA THR A 188 5.82 14.89 3.43
C THR A 188 5.90 15.03 1.91
N HIS A 189 4.79 14.81 1.22
CA HIS A 189 4.68 15.08 -0.21
C HIS A 189 4.78 16.58 -0.49
N ALA A 190 5.74 16.97 -1.34
CA ALA A 190 6.10 18.40 -1.51
C ALA A 190 4.95 19.27 -2.03
N ARG A 191 4.10 18.73 -2.92
CA ARG A 191 2.99 19.44 -3.57
C ARG A 191 1.77 19.57 -2.66
N THR A 192 1.31 18.46 -2.06
CA THR A 192 0.07 18.45 -1.26
C THR A 192 0.29 18.79 0.20
N LYS A 193 1.54 18.78 0.69
CA LYS A 193 1.92 18.95 2.11
C LYS A 193 1.34 17.88 3.03
N ARG A 194 0.97 16.74 2.48
CA ARG A 194 0.39 15.61 3.22
C ARG A 194 1.39 14.46 3.30
N ASN A 195 1.16 13.56 4.24
CA ASN A 195 2.09 12.49 4.57
C ASN A 195 1.87 11.25 3.71
N VAL A 196 3.00 10.60 3.39
CA VAL A 196 3.05 9.31 2.71
C VAL A 196 4.05 8.40 3.41
N TYR A 197 3.74 7.12 3.43
CA TYR A 197 4.69 6.10 3.88
C TYR A 197 5.65 5.71 2.76
N VAL A 198 6.90 5.55 3.12
CA VAL A 198 7.97 5.10 2.22
C VAL A 198 8.89 4.11 2.94
N SER A 199 9.48 3.18 2.18
CA SER A 199 10.70 2.49 2.56
C SER A 199 11.90 3.13 1.87
N VAL A 200 13.11 2.84 2.35
CA VAL A 200 14.34 3.36 1.72
C VAL A 200 14.43 2.95 0.25
N GLY A 201 14.06 1.70 -0.07
CA GLY A 201 14.07 1.17 -1.43
C GLY A 201 13.10 1.84 -2.41
N GLU A 202 12.22 2.74 -1.93
CA GLU A 202 11.26 3.48 -2.75
C GLU A 202 11.68 4.93 -3.03
N LEU A 203 12.83 5.36 -2.49
CA LEU A 203 13.34 6.72 -2.62
C LEU A 203 14.51 6.79 -3.60
N ILE A 204 14.56 7.86 -4.39
CA ILE A 204 15.68 8.25 -5.23
C ILE A 204 15.99 9.74 -4.99
N ARG A 205 17.25 10.07 -5.04
CA ARG A 205 17.75 11.44 -4.90
C ARG A 205 17.76 12.17 -6.23
#